data_5dc3b9a4948d8ad8771dc9814afb8be9
#
_entry.id   5dc3b9a4948d8ad8771dc9814afb8be9
#
_cell.length_a   1.000
_cell.length_b   1.000
_cell.length_c   1.000
_cell.angle_alpha   90.00
_cell.angle_beta   90.00
_cell.angle_gamma   90.00
#
_symmetry.space_group_name_H-M   'P 1'
#
loop_
_entity.id
_entity.type
_entity.pdbx_description
1 polymer ?
#
loop_
_entity_poly.entity_id
_entity_poly.type
_entity_poly.pdbx_seq_one_letter_code
_entity_poly.pdbx_strand_id
1 'polypeptide(L)'
;MKRILFTAIAICFAFALQAQDGETTSVTLRVGDATMTVDPAKGGKILSLKYQDREVISQSRWPESFGSTFWTSPQKEWNWPPVAEFDKQAYQVVQNDANHLVITSPVSQRLGLSVGKDFSVDTADGAFVVTYSIKNEGKESRSVAPWEITRVPNGDGQIFFAAADSIWPAGLMDFETTDGIAWYKTDEAPQNRKVNADGQGWLAYTADGLLLVKRFPDLSPDQPAPGEAEVQIYVNRGKTYIELESQGAYTQLSPGETLQWTVRWYLKPVDKTLSQKELSNLVKRH
;
A
#
# COMPACT_ATOMS: atom_id res chain seq x y z
N MET A 1 42.21 -68.66 -3.65
CA MET A 1 41.04 -67.85 -3.35
C MET A 1 41.45 -66.38 -3.36
N LYS A 2 41.11 -65.66 -4.44
CA LYS A 2 41.43 -64.22 -4.58
C LYS A 2 40.25 -63.46 -4.09
N ARG A 3 40.40 -62.58 -3.04
CA ARG A 3 39.40 -61.63 -2.54
C ARG A 3 39.51 -60.40 -3.40
N ILE A 4 38.43 -60.06 -4.07
CA ILE A 4 38.23 -58.78 -4.80
C ILE A 4 37.64 -57.79 -3.84
N LEU A 5 38.36 -56.72 -3.59
CA LEU A 5 37.86 -55.54 -2.77
C LEU A 5 37.14 -54.58 -3.70
N PHE A 6 35.85 -54.37 -3.50
CA PHE A 6 35.07 -53.29 -4.15
C PHE A 6 35.19 -52.03 -3.32
N THR A 7 35.87 -51.06 -3.88
CA THR A 7 35.89 -49.69 -3.30
C THR A 7 34.73 -48.89 -3.88
N ALA A 8 33.73 -48.60 -3.07
CA ALA A 8 32.63 -47.72 -3.47
C ALA A 8 33.09 -46.25 -3.33
N ILE A 9 33.16 -45.54 -4.45
CA ILE A 9 33.42 -44.09 -4.51
C ILE A 9 32.07 -43.39 -4.36
N ALA A 10 31.85 -42.78 -3.21
CA ALA A 10 30.70 -41.89 -3.00
C ALA A 10 31.02 -40.53 -3.62
N ILE A 11 30.34 -40.16 -4.71
CA ILE A 11 30.40 -38.84 -5.32
C ILE A 11 29.38 -37.94 -4.59
N CYS A 12 29.85 -37.09 -3.68
CA CYS A 12 29.05 -36.03 -3.12
C CYS A 12 28.89 -34.92 -4.16
N PHE A 13 27.70 -34.79 -4.75
CA PHE A 13 27.32 -33.60 -5.48
C PHE A 13 26.99 -32.48 -4.47
N ALA A 14 27.93 -31.58 -4.28
CA ALA A 14 27.67 -30.32 -3.61
C ALA A 14 26.93 -29.43 -4.60
N PHE A 15 25.60 -29.25 -4.41
CA PHE A 15 24.87 -28.18 -5.05
C PHE A 15 25.33 -26.86 -4.41
N ALA A 16 26.21 -26.14 -5.09
CA ALA A 16 26.48 -24.77 -4.77
C ALA A 16 25.23 -23.97 -5.14
N LEU A 17 24.46 -23.52 -4.12
CA LEU A 17 23.50 -22.45 -4.29
C LEU A 17 24.32 -21.19 -4.63
N GLN A 18 24.43 -20.87 -5.92
CA GLN A 18 24.86 -19.53 -6.32
C GLN A 18 23.74 -18.57 -5.93
N ALA A 19 23.94 -17.83 -4.85
CA ALA A 19 23.22 -16.59 -4.64
C ALA A 19 23.55 -15.67 -5.83
N GLN A 20 22.61 -15.49 -6.74
CA GLN A 20 22.69 -14.41 -7.71
C GLN A 20 22.52 -13.11 -6.93
N ASP A 21 23.61 -12.39 -6.68
CA ASP A 21 23.60 -10.95 -6.39
C ASP A 21 23.16 -10.21 -7.66
N GLY A 22 21.91 -10.41 -8.07
CA GLY A 22 21.24 -9.61 -9.06
C GLY A 22 20.62 -8.42 -8.37
N GLU A 23 21.01 -7.20 -8.75
CA GLU A 23 20.21 -6.00 -8.45
C GLU A 23 18.75 -6.34 -8.69
N THR A 24 17.94 -6.28 -7.63
CA THR A 24 16.51 -6.57 -7.72
C THR A 24 15.90 -5.44 -8.52
N THR A 25 15.70 -5.68 -9.81
CA THR A 25 15.12 -4.67 -10.72
C THR A 25 13.67 -4.45 -10.38
N SER A 26 13.20 -3.20 -10.53
CA SER A 26 11.78 -2.87 -10.40
C SER A 26 10.94 -3.72 -11.35
N VAL A 27 9.77 -4.17 -10.88
CA VAL A 27 8.81 -4.98 -11.62
C VAL A 27 7.62 -4.11 -12.01
N THR A 28 7.19 -4.21 -13.27
CA THR A 28 6.05 -3.45 -13.79
C THR A 28 4.91 -4.39 -14.18
N LEU A 29 3.78 -4.24 -13.51
CA LEU A 29 2.52 -4.89 -13.85
C LEU A 29 1.70 -3.99 -14.78
N ARG A 30 0.83 -4.59 -15.62
CA ARG A 30 0.03 -3.86 -16.59
C ARG A 30 -1.41 -4.36 -16.62
N VAL A 31 -2.35 -3.42 -16.59
CA VAL A 31 -3.77 -3.68 -16.86
C VAL A 31 -4.30 -2.62 -17.85
N GLY A 32 -4.69 -3.05 -19.06
CA GLY A 32 -5.01 -2.12 -20.14
C GLY A 32 -3.86 -1.14 -20.40
N ASP A 33 -4.15 0.15 -20.41
CA ASP A 33 -3.18 1.23 -20.57
C ASP A 33 -2.54 1.70 -19.24
N ALA A 34 -2.95 1.10 -18.12
CA ALA A 34 -2.39 1.43 -16.83
C ALA A 34 -1.19 0.54 -16.49
N THR A 35 -0.19 1.12 -15.80
CA THR A 35 1.01 0.40 -15.30
C THR A 35 1.28 0.75 -13.86
N MET A 36 1.67 -0.26 -13.08
CA MET A 36 2.13 -0.14 -11.70
C MET A 36 3.57 -0.67 -11.61
N THR A 37 4.50 0.15 -11.12
CA THR A 37 5.91 -0.25 -10.95
C THR A 37 6.24 -0.40 -9.47
N VAL A 38 6.71 -1.59 -9.09
CA VAL A 38 7.09 -1.95 -7.72
C VAL A 38 8.59 -2.15 -7.64
N ASP A 39 9.22 -1.67 -6.57
CA ASP A 39 10.65 -1.87 -6.32
C ASP A 39 10.86 -2.74 -5.05
N PRO A 40 11.12 -4.04 -5.20
CA PRO A 40 11.40 -4.90 -4.07
C PRO A 40 12.61 -4.47 -3.24
N ALA A 41 13.62 -3.83 -3.85
CA ALA A 41 14.83 -3.37 -3.15
C ALA A 41 14.58 -2.18 -2.21
N LYS A 42 13.43 -1.49 -2.35
CA LYS A 42 13.09 -0.29 -1.58
C LYS A 42 11.83 -0.48 -0.74
N GLY A 43 11.82 -1.48 0.14
CA GLY A 43 10.68 -1.76 1.00
C GLY A 43 9.46 -2.28 0.25
N GLY A 44 9.64 -2.81 -0.98
CA GLY A 44 8.54 -3.23 -1.84
C GLY A 44 7.54 -2.11 -2.12
N LYS A 45 8.03 -0.87 -2.31
CA LYS A 45 7.19 0.30 -2.61
C LYS A 45 6.66 0.29 -4.04
N ILE A 46 5.44 0.77 -4.21
CA ILE A 46 4.94 1.17 -5.53
C ILE A 46 5.55 2.53 -5.84
N LEU A 47 6.44 2.59 -6.84
CA LEU A 47 7.17 3.80 -7.20
C LEU A 47 6.43 4.64 -8.23
N SER A 48 5.56 4.02 -9.02
CA SER A 48 4.86 4.65 -10.14
C SER A 48 3.53 3.96 -10.39
N LEU A 49 2.52 4.75 -10.66
CA LEU A 49 1.22 4.30 -11.17
C LEU A 49 0.79 5.23 -12.28
N LYS A 50 0.78 4.73 -13.50
CA LYS A 50 0.53 5.54 -14.70
C LYS A 50 -0.66 5.03 -15.50
N TYR A 51 -1.34 5.97 -16.13
CA TYR A 51 -2.20 5.68 -17.28
C TYR A 51 -1.52 6.25 -18.53
N GLN A 52 -1.07 5.38 -19.43
CA GLN A 52 -0.13 5.73 -20.50
C GLN A 52 1.12 6.43 -19.92
N ASP A 53 1.41 7.67 -20.30
CA ASP A 53 2.57 8.42 -19.79
C ASP A 53 2.25 9.33 -18.59
N ARG A 54 0.98 9.41 -18.15
CA ARG A 54 0.56 10.29 -17.06
C ARG A 54 0.68 9.60 -15.71
N GLU A 55 1.48 10.18 -14.83
CA GLU A 55 1.78 9.67 -13.48
C GLU A 55 0.78 10.21 -12.46
N VAL A 56 0.28 9.36 -11.55
CA VAL A 56 -0.61 9.76 -10.47
C VAL A 56 0.06 9.74 -9.10
N ILE A 57 1.12 8.93 -8.90
CA ILE A 57 1.87 8.91 -7.65
C ILE A 57 2.87 10.06 -7.62
N SER A 58 3.00 10.74 -6.49
CA SER A 58 3.97 11.80 -6.29
C SER A 58 5.40 11.31 -6.59
N GLN A 59 6.09 12.02 -7.46
CA GLN A 59 7.50 11.78 -7.78
C GLN A 59 8.45 12.59 -6.89
N SER A 60 7.91 13.35 -5.91
CA SER A 60 8.73 13.99 -4.87
C SER A 60 9.50 12.94 -4.07
N ARG A 61 10.80 13.15 -3.95
CA ARG A 61 11.69 12.31 -3.13
C ARG A 61 12.02 13.06 -1.84
N TRP A 62 10.97 13.38 -1.07
CA TRP A 62 11.18 13.91 0.27
C TRP A 62 11.96 12.88 1.08
N PRO A 63 12.89 13.27 1.94
CA PRO A 63 13.75 12.30 2.62
C PRO A 63 12.93 11.13 3.16
N GLU A 64 13.15 9.94 2.57
CA GLU A 64 12.53 8.67 2.95
C GLU A 64 11.01 8.54 2.73
N SER A 65 10.31 9.63 2.35
CA SER A 65 8.86 9.63 2.10
C SER A 65 8.58 9.74 0.60
N PHE A 66 8.32 8.62 -0.07
CA PHE A 66 8.03 8.57 -1.51
C PHE A 66 7.23 7.32 -1.89
N GLY A 67 6.56 7.37 -3.03
CA GLY A 67 5.79 6.26 -3.56
C GLY A 67 4.59 5.87 -2.71
N SER A 68 4.12 4.65 -2.87
CA SER A 68 3.18 4.02 -1.94
C SER A 68 3.91 2.96 -1.12
N THR A 69 3.65 2.95 0.17
CA THR A 69 4.28 2.05 1.14
C THR A 69 3.24 1.36 2.00
N PHE A 70 3.68 0.39 2.79
CA PHE A 70 2.84 -0.34 3.73
C PHE A 70 3.51 -0.40 5.09
N TRP A 71 2.76 -0.02 6.13
CA TRP A 71 3.17 -0.07 7.53
C TRP A 71 2.20 -0.91 8.34
N THR A 72 2.52 -1.12 9.60
CA THR A 72 1.63 -1.73 10.58
C THR A 72 1.03 -0.67 11.48
N SER A 73 -0.22 -0.85 11.88
CA SER A 73 -0.95 0.02 12.79
C SER A 73 -1.17 -0.68 14.14
N PRO A 74 -1.16 0.06 15.28
CA PRO A 74 -1.05 1.50 15.42
C PRO A 74 0.39 2.03 15.36
N GLN A 75 0.57 3.25 14.87
CA GLN A 75 1.89 3.89 14.77
C GLN A 75 2.62 3.98 16.11
N LYS A 76 1.90 4.14 17.20
CA LYS A 76 2.48 4.26 18.57
C LYS A 76 3.36 3.08 18.96
N GLU A 77 3.24 1.90 18.34
CA GLU A 77 4.07 0.73 18.65
C GLU A 77 5.51 0.86 18.15
N TRP A 78 5.72 1.65 17.09
CA TRP A 78 7.04 1.83 16.50
C TRP A 78 7.47 3.30 16.42
N ASN A 79 6.57 4.26 16.55
CA ASN A 79 6.82 5.70 16.42
C ASN A 79 7.48 6.06 15.08
N TRP A 80 8.16 7.21 15.00
CA TRP A 80 8.90 7.63 13.84
C TRP A 80 10.42 7.39 14.05
N PRO A 81 11.18 6.93 13.05
CA PRO A 81 10.80 6.61 11.66
C PRO A 81 10.08 5.26 11.53
N PRO A 82 9.49 4.97 10.34
CA PRO A 82 8.88 3.68 10.05
C PRO A 82 9.85 2.52 10.22
N VAL A 83 9.29 1.33 10.47
CA VAL A 83 10.04 0.07 10.62
C VAL A 83 10.84 -0.20 9.35
N ALA A 84 12.16 -0.22 9.46
CA ALA A 84 13.06 -0.27 8.31
C ALA A 84 12.86 -1.51 7.45
N GLU A 85 12.56 -2.67 8.08
CA GLU A 85 12.29 -3.94 7.41
C GLU A 85 11.07 -3.86 6.49
N PHE A 86 10.09 -3.01 6.81
CA PHE A 86 8.86 -2.86 6.02
C PHE A 86 8.94 -1.71 5.03
N ASP A 87 9.70 -0.65 5.34
CA ASP A 87 9.71 0.58 4.57
C ASP A 87 10.94 0.77 3.68
N LYS A 88 12.11 0.22 4.03
CA LYS A 88 13.39 0.54 3.37
C LYS A 88 14.18 -0.66 2.89
N GLN A 89 14.20 -1.74 3.68
CA GLN A 89 15.02 -2.89 3.37
C GLN A 89 14.49 -3.64 2.16
N ALA A 90 15.38 -4.34 1.48
CA ALA A 90 15.01 -5.18 0.35
C ALA A 90 14.10 -6.34 0.80
N TYR A 91 13.03 -6.53 0.05
CA TYR A 91 12.14 -7.68 0.16
C TYR A 91 12.68 -8.83 -0.67
N GLN A 92 12.52 -10.03 -0.17
CA GLN A 92 12.77 -11.24 -0.94
C GLN A 92 11.67 -11.42 -1.99
N VAL A 93 12.07 -11.63 -3.25
CA VAL A 93 11.13 -12.00 -4.31
C VAL A 93 10.84 -13.49 -4.18
N VAL A 94 9.56 -13.83 -3.94
CA VAL A 94 9.07 -15.22 -3.83
C VAL A 94 8.57 -15.71 -5.18
N GLN A 95 7.88 -14.83 -5.92
CA GLN A 95 7.35 -15.11 -7.25
C GLN A 95 7.42 -13.85 -8.10
N ASN A 96 7.78 -13.98 -9.38
CA ASN A 96 7.78 -12.90 -10.36
C ASN A 96 7.42 -13.46 -11.74
N ASP A 97 6.13 -13.39 -12.06
CA ASP A 97 5.59 -13.82 -13.35
C ASP A 97 5.00 -12.62 -14.09
N ALA A 98 4.55 -12.83 -15.32
CA ALA A 98 3.84 -11.78 -16.05
C ALA A 98 2.61 -11.31 -15.25
N ASN A 99 2.62 -10.04 -14.82
CA ASN A 99 1.55 -9.41 -14.02
C ASN A 99 1.24 -10.05 -12.65
N HIS A 100 2.21 -10.76 -12.08
CA HIS A 100 2.12 -11.30 -10.73
C HIS A 100 3.47 -11.23 -10.02
N LEU A 101 3.53 -10.53 -8.88
CA LEU A 101 4.73 -10.36 -8.06
C LEU A 101 4.38 -10.64 -6.60
N VAL A 102 5.06 -11.62 -5.99
CA VAL A 102 4.96 -11.89 -4.55
C VAL A 102 6.30 -11.61 -3.89
N ILE A 103 6.28 -10.78 -2.87
CA ILE A 103 7.48 -10.37 -2.13
C ILE A 103 7.23 -10.42 -0.62
N THR A 104 8.29 -10.70 0.14
CA THR A 104 8.23 -10.79 1.61
C THR A 104 9.35 -9.98 2.24
N SER A 105 9.02 -9.21 3.28
CA SER A 105 9.99 -8.43 4.06
C SER A 105 10.88 -9.32 4.91
N PRO A 106 12.05 -8.84 5.36
CA PRO A 106 12.71 -9.38 6.54
C PRO A 106 11.77 -9.33 7.76
N VAL A 107 12.03 -10.21 8.74
CA VAL A 107 11.32 -10.17 10.03
C VAL A 107 11.82 -8.98 10.83
N SER A 108 10.91 -8.12 11.26
CA SER A 108 11.26 -7.04 12.17
C SER A 108 11.62 -7.58 13.55
N GLN A 109 12.85 -7.38 13.97
CA GLN A 109 13.33 -7.81 15.28
C GLN A 109 12.62 -7.06 16.40
N ARG A 110 12.19 -5.82 16.15
CA ARG A 110 11.48 -4.99 17.11
C ARG A 110 10.04 -5.45 17.31
N LEU A 111 9.35 -5.81 16.22
CA LEU A 111 7.93 -6.12 16.27
C LEU A 111 7.64 -7.62 16.28
N GLY A 112 8.60 -8.46 15.88
CA GLY A 112 8.36 -9.89 15.68
C GLY A 112 7.34 -10.17 14.56
N LEU A 113 7.27 -9.30 13.57
CA LEU A 113 6.36 -9.40 12.45
C LEU A 113 7.13 -9.48 11.13
N SER A 114 6.57 -10.13 10.13
CA SER A 114 6.94 -10.01 8.73
C SER A 114 5.75 -9.54 7.89
N VAL A 115 6.04 -8.90 6.75
CA VAL A 115 5.05 -8.36 5.83
C VAL A 115 5.23 -9.02 4.47
N GLY A 116 4.14 -9.55 3.91
CA GLY A 116 4.07 -10.00 2.53
C GLY A 116 3.25 -9.02 1.68
N LYS A 117 3.61 -8.92 0.40
CA LYS A 117 2.85 -8.17 -0.60
C LYS A 117 2.71 -9.03 -1.85
N ASP A 118 1.47 -9.25 -2.25
CA ASP A 118 1.09 -9.99 -3.46
C ASP A 118 0.42 -9.00 -4.41
N PHE A 119 1.11 -8.70 -5.51
CA PHE A 119 0.65 -7.80 -6.56
C PHE A 119 0.20 -8.62 -7.76
N SER A 120 -1.05 -8.46 -8.14
CA SER A 120 -1.61 -9.12 -9.32
C SER A 120 -2.52 -8.17 -10.11
N VAL A 121 -3.05 -8.62 -11.23
CA VAL A 121 -4.00 -7.84 -12.04
C VAL A 121 -5.27 -8.63 -12.27
N ASP A 122 -6.39 -7.93 -12.16
CA ASP A 122 -7.70 -8.40 -12.57
C ASP A 122 -8.07 -7.71 -13.89
N THR A 123 -7.83 -8.38 -15.01
CA THR A 123 -8.07 -7.81 -16.35
C THR A 123 -9.56 -7.67 -16.66
N ALA A 124 -10.41 -8.47 -16.04
CA ALA A 124 -11.86 -8.40 -16.26
C ALA A 124 -12.47 -7.17 -15.59
N ASP A 125 -11.94 -6.81 -14.40
CA ASP A 125 -12.37 -5.64 -13.63
C ASP A 125 -11.51 -4.39 -13.90
N GLY A 126 -10.37 -4.55 -14.58
CA GLY A 126 -9.45 -3.45 -14.88
C GLY A 126 -8.70 -2.94 -13.65
N ALA A 127 -8.41 -3.81 -12.70
CA ALA A 127 -7.81 -3.45 -11.42
C ALA A 127 -6.40 -4.03 -11.24
N PHE A 128 -5.53 -3.26 -10.56
CA PHE A 128 -4.42 -3.86 -9.82
C PHE A 128 -4.94 -4.34 -8.46
N VAL A 129 -4.59 -5.55 -8.09
CA VAL A 129 -4.99 -6.16 -6.82
C VAL A 129 -3.74 -6.33 -5.97
N VAL A 130 -3.72 -5.71 -4.80
CA VAL A 130 -2.61 -5.81 -3.86
C VAL A 130 -3.11 -6.44 -2.58
N THR A 131 -2.69 -7.67 -2.28
CA THR A 131 -2.97 -8.33 -1.02
C THR A 131 -1.75 -8.21 -0.12
N TYR A 132 -1.93 -7.47 0.96
CA TYR A 132 -0.95 -7.36 2.03
C TYR A 132 -1.18 -8.46 3.06
N SER A 133 -0.09 -9.03 3.58
CA SER A 133 -0.15 -9.98 4.68
C SER A 133 0.76 -9.53 5.82
N ILE A 134 0.33 -9.74 7.06
CA ILE A 134 1.14 -9.54 8.25
C ILE A 134 1.15 -10.85 9.01
N LYS A 135 2.35 -11.42 9.22
CA LYS A 135 2.53 -12.65 9.98
C LYS A 135 3.17 -12.37 11.33
N ASN A 136 2.63 -12.97 12.37
CA ASN A 136 3.24 -12.97 13.69
C ASN A 136 4.36 -14.04 13.76
N GLU A 137 5.60 -13.58 13.68
CA GLU A 137 6.79 -14.44 13.80
C GLU A 137 7.30 -14.54 15.24
N GLY A 138 6.64 -13.85 16.16
CA GLY A 138 6.95 -13.84 17.60
C GLY A 138 6.43 -15.07 18.34
N LYS A 139 6.66 -15.11 19.64
CA LYS A 139 6.24 -16.20 20.53
C LYS A 139 4.97 -15.90 21.30
N GLU A 140 4.50 -14.66 21.25
CA GLU A 140 3.32 -14.18 21.97
C GLU A 140 2.27 -13.65 20.99
N SER A 141 1.00 -13.74 21.38
CA SER A 141 -0.09 -13.12 20.62
C SER A 141 0.04 -11.60 20.64
N ARG A 142 -0.27 -10.97 19.53
CA ARG A 142 -0.29 -9.50 19.40
C ARG A 142 -1.39 -9.04 18.48
N SER A 143 -1.91 -7.85 18.71
CA SER A 143 -2.86 -7.24 17.79
C SER A 143 -2.15 -6.25 16.87
N VAL A 144 -2.59 -6.21 15.61
CA VAL A 144 -2.00 -5.38 14.56
C VAL A 144 -3.05 -5.11 13.48
N ALA A 145 -2.95 -3.97 12.80
CA ALA A 145 -3.74 -3.69 11.61
C ALA A 145 -2.85 -3.39 10.40
N PRO A 146 -3.30 -3.70 9.18
CA PRO A 146 -2.65 -3.25 7.95
C PRO A 146 -2.87 -1.75 7.74
N TRP A 147 -1.87 -1.07 7.22
CA TRP A 147 -1.91 0.37 6.95
C TRP A 147 -1.16 0.68 5.65
N GLU A 148 -1.89 1.09 4.63
CA GLU A 148 -1.34 1.42 3.32
C GLU A 148 -1.37 2.92 3.10
N ILE A 149 -0.25 3.48 2.65
CA ILE A 149 -0.02 4.91 2.46
C ILE A 149 0.37 5.18 1.01
N THR A 150 -0.41 5.98 0.30
CA THR A 150 -0.12 6.38 -1.09
C THR A 150 0.11 7.87 -1.18
N ARG A 151 1.27 8.29 -1.65
CA ARG A 151 1.59 9.71 -1.84
C ARG A 151 1.18 10.17 -3.23
N VAL A 152 0.35 11.19 -3.29
CA VAL A 152 -0.08 11.87 -4.52
C VAL A 152 0.44 13.31 -4.55
N PRO A 153 0.61 13.94 -5.73
CA PRO A 153 1.00 15.35 -5.79
C PRO A 153 -0.01 16.26 -5.07
N ASN A 154 0.49 17.23 -4.32
CA ASN A 154 -0.33 18.33 -3.82
C ASN A 154 -0.37 19.45 -4.90
N GLY A 155 -1.08 19.18 -5.98
CA GLY A 155 -1.30 20.10 -7.11
C GLY A 155 -2.75 20.58 -7.20
N ASP A 156 -3.33 20.59 -8.39
CA ASP A 156 -4.73 20.99 -8.62
C ASP A 156 -5.64 19.75 -8.64
N GLY A 157 -5.60 18.97 -7.55
CA GLY A 157 -6.38 17.74 -7.40
C GLY A 157 -7.51 17.85 -6.40
N GLN A 158 -8.32 16.80 -6.33
CA GLN A 158 -9.34 16.59 -5.32
C GLN A 158 -9.22 15.19 -4.73
N ILE A 159 -9.35 15.09 -3.42
CA ILE A 159 -9.49 13.84 -2.69
C ILE A 159 -10.93 13.72 -2.25
N PHE A 160 -11.50 12.52 -2.37
CA PHE A 160 -12.85 12.30 -1.89
C PHE A 160 -13.06 10.84 -1.47
N PHE A 161 -13.91 10.67 -0.47
CA PHE A 161 -14.27 9.38 0.11
C PHE A 161 -15.62 9.48 0.79
N ALA A 162 -16.31 8.35 0.97
CA ALA A 162 -17.48 8.33 1.81
C ALA A 162 -17.03 8.56 3.25
N ALA A 163 -17.66 9.50 3.94
CA ALA A 163 -17.47 9.71 5.35
C ALA A 163 -18.79 9.36 6.03
N ALA A 164 -18.77 8.39 6.95
CA ALA A 164 -19.99 7.94 7.61
C ALA A 164 -20.62 9.07 8.42
N ASP A 165 -19.90 9.71 9.35
CA ASP A 165 -20.49 10.76 10.19
C ASP A 165 -19.51 11.89 10.56
N SER A 166 -18.22 11.67 10.65
CA SER A 166 -17.29 12.70 11.13
C SER A 166 -15.87 12.56 10.62
N ILE A 167 -15.30 13.70 10.28
CA ILE A 167 -13.85 13.84 10.06
C ILE A 167 -13.30 14.52 11.31
N TRP A 168 -12.22 13.96 11.87
CA TRP A 168 -11.58 14.52 13.07
C TRP A 168 -10.05 14.64 12.93
N PRO A 169 -9.40 15.64 13.55
CA PRO A 169 -10.04 16.75 14.26
C PRO A 169 -10.83 17.64 13.32
N ALA A 170 -11.98 18.12 13.80
CA ALA A 170 -12.85 18.99 13.02
C ALA A 170 -12.17 20.34 12.73
N GLY A 171 -12.40 20.88 11.53
CA GLY A 171 -11.92 22.20 11.11
C GLY A 171 -10.42 22.30 10.83
N LEU A 172 -9.67 21.20 10.89
CA LEU A 172 -8.23 21.22 10.54
C LEU A 172 -7.98 21.31 9.05
N MET A 173 -8.87 20.73 8.25
CA MET A 173 -8.86 20.78 6.79
C MET A 173 -10.27 21.15 6.31
N ASP A 174 -10.33 21.85 5.19
CA ASP A 174 -11.59 22.38 4.64
C ASP A 174 -12.23 21.33 3.71
N PHE A 175 -13.10 20.49 4.29
CA PHE A 175 -13.87 19.50 3.56
C PHE A 175 -15.27 20.03 3.25
N GLU A 176 -15.64 19.93 1.97
CA GLU A 176 -17.03 20.03 1.56
C GLU A 176 -17.69 18.67 1.64
N THR A 177 -18.88 18.57 2.23
CA THR A 177 -19.65 17.31 2.28
C THR A 177 -20.89 17.41 1.41
N THR A 178 -21.02 16.51 0.44
CA THR A 178 -22.16 16.42 -0.46
C THR A 178 -22.56 14.95 -0.63
N ASP A 179 -23.83 14.63 -0.40
CA ASP A 179 -24.39 13.28 -0.55
C ASP A 179 -23.60 12.19 0.25
N GLY A 180 -23.15 12.52 1.45
CA GLY A 180 -22.37 11.62 2.31
C GLY A 180 -20.91 11.41 1.89
N ILE A 181 -20.44 12.19 0.91
CA ILE A 181 -19.05 12.16 0.41
C ILE A 181 -18.35 13.44 0.87
N ALA A 182 -17.19 13.25 1.48
CA ALA A 182 -16.27 14.33 1.84
C ALA A 182 -15.34 14.63 0.66
N TRP A 183 -15.24 15.90 0.31
CA TRP A 183 -14.43 16.43 -0.78
C TRP A 183 -13.41 17.41 -0.25
N TYR A 184 -12.15 17.16 -0.55
CA TYR A 184 -11.05 18.05 -0.20
C TYR A 184 -10.32 18.48 -1.46
N LYS A 185 -10.34 19.78 -1.73
CA LYS A 185 -9.51 20.37 -2.78
C LYS A 185 -8.12 20.62 -2.21
N THR A 186 -7.11 20.08 -2.90
CA THR A 186 -5.73 20.22 -2.44
C THR A 186 -5.31 21.69 -2.34
N ASP A 187 -4.62 22.04 -1.26
CA ASP A 187 -4.22 23.40 -0.94
C ASP A 187 -2.75 23.47 -0.47
N GLU A 188 -2.26 24.67 -0.27
CA GLU A 188 -0.96 24.89 0.34
C GLU A 188 -1.08 24.89 1.87
N ALA A 189 -0.46 23.91 2.51
CA ALA A 189 -0.48 23.77 3.95
C ALA A 189 0.69 24.54 4.60
N PRO A 190 0.45 25.45 5.57
CA PRO A 190 1.51 26.13 6.30
C PRO A 190 2.28 25.17 7.25
N GLN A 191 1.63 24.11 7.65
CA GLN A 191 2.16 23.03 8.52
C GLN A 191 1.59 21.68 8.10
N ASN A 192 2.18 20.60 8.61
CA ASN A 192 1.63 19.27 8.42
C ASN A 192 0.25 19.17 9.07
N ARG A 193 -0.69 18.57 8.37
CA ARG A 193 -2.06 18.33 8.85
C ARG A 193 -2.45 16.89 8.59
N LYS A 194 -3.12 16.26 9.54
CA LYS A 194 -3.68 14.91 9.38
C LYS A 194 -5.09 14.87 9.94
N VAL A 195 -6.00 14.33 9.17
CA VAL A 195 -7.37 14.02 9.59
C VAL A 195 -7.63 12.53 9.47
N ASN A 196 -8.56 12.08 10.28
CA ASN A 196 -9.06 10.72 10.34
C ASN A 196 -10.53 10.71 9.98
N ALA A 197 -11.01 9.63 9.39
CA ALA A 197 -12.43 9.44 9.08
C ALA A 197 -12.82 7.97 9.16
N ASP A 198 -14.06 7.72 9.51
CA ASP A 198 -14.74 6.45 9.27
C ASP A 198 -15.21 6.47 7.81
N GLY A 199 -14.62 5.59 6.99
CA GLY A 199 -14.87 5.52 5.55
C GLY A 199 -16.02 4.57 5.22
N GLN A 200 -16.10 4.17 3.96
CA GLN A 200 -16.99 3.10 3.49
C GLN A 200 -16.25 2.21 2.47
N GLY A 201 -15.04 1.78 2.82
CA GLY A 201 -14.24 0.86 2.03
C GLY A 201 -13.69 1.43 0.73
N TRP A 202 -13.60 2.77 0.58
CA TRP A 202 -12.98 3.37 -0.59
C TRP A 202 -12.45 4.79 -0.36
N LEU A 203 -11.45 5.14 -1.16
CA LEU A 203 -10.80 6.45 -1.18
C LEU A 203 -10.39 6.78 -2.61
N ALA A 204 -10.64 8.00 -3.07
CA ALA A 204 -10.37 8.42 -4.44
C ALA A 204 -9.58 9.73 -4.51
N TYR A 205 -8.81 9.87 -5.58
CA TYR A 205 -8.08 11.08 -5.94
C TYR A 205 -8.24 11.35 -7.42
N THR A 206 -8.52 12.60 -7.79
CA THR A 206 -8.57 13.03 -9.18
C THR A 206 -7.66 14.23 -9.40
N ALA A 207 -6.85 14.18 -10.43
CA ALA A 207 -5.99 15.27 -10.90
C ALA A 207 -5.63 15.06 -12.37
N ASP A 208 -5.44 16.13 -13.11
CA ASP A 208 -4.98 16.09 -14.51
C ASP A 208 -5.78 15.18 -15.45
N GLY A 209 -7.09 15.02 -15.19
CA GLY A 209 -7.95 14.13 -15.99
C GLY A 209 -7.64 12.64 -15.77
N LEU A 210 -7.09 12.29 -14.61
CA LEU A 210 -7.00 10.94 -14.09
C LEU A 210 -7.87 10.79 -12.85
N LEU A 211 -8.44 9.61 -12.66
CA LEU A 211 -9.15 9.20 -11.46
C LEU A 211 -8.47 7.94 -10.92
N LEU A 212 -7.90 8.04 -9.73
CA LEU A 212 -7.45 6.93 -8.92
C LEU A 212 -8.55 6.57 -7.91
N VAL A 213 -8.95 5.31 -7.88
CA VAL A 213 -9.84 4.78 -6.86
C VAL A 213 -9.16 3.61 -6.16
N LYS A 214 -9.16 3.62 -4.85
CA LYS A 214 -8.71 2.52 -4.00
C LYS A 214 -9.92 1.96 -3.28
N ARG A 215 -10.11 0.62 -3.34
CA ARG A 215 -11.14 -0.10 -2.61
C ARG A 215 -10.53 -1.12 -1.69
N PHE A 216 -11.06 -1.19 -0.50
CA PHE A 216 -10.62 -2.08 0.57
C PHE A 216 -11.84 -2.51 1.40
N PRO A 217 -11.73 -3.53 2.26
CA PRO A 217 -12.82 -3.93 3.15
C PRO A 217 -13.23 -2.77 4.06
N ASP A 218 -14.52 -2.46 4.06
CA ASP A 218 -15.17 -1.48 4.94
C ASP A 218 -15.06 -1.91 6.40
N LEU A 219 -14.85 -0.95 7.30
CA LEU A 219 -14.74 -1.20 8.73
C LEU A 219 -15.90 -0.56 9.49
N SER A 220 -16.35 -1.22 10.54
CA SER A 220 -17.15 -0.53 11.55
C SER A 220 -16.25 0.36 12.43
N PRO A 221 -16.78 1.44 13.04
CA PRO A 221 -16.00 2.44 13.78
C PRO A 221 -15.16 1.89 14.94
N ASP A 222 -15.43 0.68 15.43
CA ASP A 222 -14.73 0.02 16.52
C ASP A 222 -13.61 -0.93 16.06
N GLN A 223 -13.47 -1.15 14.76
CA GLN A 223 -12.48 -2.08 14.19
C GLN A 223 -11.08 -1.49 13.92
N PRO A 224 -10.88 -0.19 13.68
CA PRO A 224 -9.54 0.36 13.56
C PRO A 224 -8.71 0.20 14.85
N ALA A 225 -7.38 0.25 14.73
CA ALA A 225 -6.49 0.22 15.88
C ALA A 225 -6.74 1.46 16.79
N PRO A 226 -6.49 1.34 18.11
CA PRO A 226 -6.75 2.43 19.04
C PRO A 226 -6.03 3.74 18.68
N GLY A 227 -6.81 4.79 18.41
CA GLY A 227 -6.35 6.11 18.00
C GLY A 227 -6.13 6.27 16.49
N GLU A 228 -6.44 5.27 15.72
CA GLU A 228 -6.35 5.25 14.26
C GLU A 228 -7.75 5.26 13.61
N ALA A 229 -7.81 5.25 12.28
CA ALA A 229 -9.05 5.29 11.50
C ALA A 229 -8.92 4.47 10.21
N GLU A 230 -10.07 4.10 9.63
CA GLU A 230 -10.12 3.42 8.35
C GLU A 230 -9.51 4.25 7.21
N VAL A 231 -9.86 5.55 7.16
CA VAL A 231 -9.33 6.53 6.21
C VAL A 231 -8.60 7.62 6.94
N GLN A 232 -7.41 7.95 6.45
CA GLN A 232 -6.63 9.08 6.96
C GLN A 232 -6.09 9.88 5.77
N ILE A 233 -6.11 11.21 5.90
CA ILE A 233 -5.52 12.11 4.91
C ILE A 233 -4.46 12.95 5.62
N TYR A 234 -3.20 12.80 5.18
CA TYR A 234 -2.10 13.62 5.66
C TYR A 234 -1.65 14.57 4.56
N VAL A 235 -1.59 15.86 4.87
CA VAL A 235 -1.08 16.90 3.97
C VAL A 235 0.24 17.39 4.49
N ASN A 236 1.31 17.17 3.72
CA ASN A 236 2.62 17.69 4.05
C ASN A 236 2.69 19.20 3.81
N ARG A 237 3.43 19.92 4.65
CA ARG A 237 3.58 21.39 4.56
C ARG A 237 4.01 21.84 3.16
N GLY A 238 3.52 23.01 2.74
CA GLY A 238 3.70 23.52 1.38
C GLY A 238 2.89 22.73 0.36
N LYS A 239 3.16 22.91 -0.92
CA LYS A 239 2.58 22.13 -2.02
C LYS A 239 3.51 20.97 -2.41
N THR A 240 3.75 20.00 -1.52
CA THR A 240 4.67 18.90 -1.77
C THR A 240 3.92 17.61 -2.16
N TYR A 241 3.34 16.93 -1.18
CA TYR A 241 2.54 15.71 -1.41
C TYR A 241 1.43 15.60 -0.37
N ILE A 242 0.47 14.76 -0.67
CA ILE A 242 -0.59 14.32 0.23
C ILE A 242 -0.53 12.81 0.34
N GLU A 243 -0.77 12.27 1.53
CA GLU A 243 -0.92 10.84 1.76
C GLU A 243 -2.40 10.47 1.79
N LEU A 244 -2.74 9.54 0.93
CA LEU A 244 -4.01 8.82 0.92
C LEU A 244 -3.79 7.54 1.70
N GLU A 245 -4.35 7.46 2.89
CA GLU A 245 -4.09 6.36 3.80
C GLU A 245 -5.35 5.54 4.03
N SER A 246 -5.21 4.22 4.05
CA SER A 246 -6.29 3.29 4.39
C SER A 246 -5.78 2.21 5.33
N GLN A 247 -6.63 1.82 6.27
CA GLN A 247 -6.31 0.81 7.27
C GLN A 247 -7.33 -0.33 7.25
N GLY A 248 -6.89 -1.52 7.63
CA GLY A 248 -7.76 -2.65 7.86
C GLY A 248 -8.02 -2.88 9.35
N ALA A 249 -8.79 -3.92 9.68
CA ALA A 249 -9.20 -4.24 11.02
C ALA A 249 -8.02 -4.56 11.96
N TYR A 250 -8.08 -4.05 13.19
CA TYR A 250 -7.14 -4.37 14.27
C TYR A 250 -7.38 -5.78 14.78
N THR A 251 -6.54 -6.70 14.38
CA THR A 251 -6.72 -8.14 14.54
C THR A 251 -5.67 -8.73 15.47
N GLN A 252 -6.09 -9.56 16.42
CA GLN A 252 -5.19 -10.34 17.25
C GLN A 252 -4.66 -11.55 16.49
N LEU A 253 -3.35 -11.72 16.44
CA LEU A 253 -2.64 -12.83 15.82
C LEU A 253 -1.91 -13.64 16.87
N SER A 254 -2.19 -14.94 16.94
CA SER A 254 -1.38 -15.91 17.69
C SER A 254 0.00 -16.11 17.01
N PRO A 255 0.98 -16.68 17.70
CA PRO A 255 2.26 -17.06 17.07
C PRO A 255 2.06 -17.89 15.81
N GLY A 256 2.67 -17.47 14.72
CA GLY A 256 2.59 -18.10 13.40
C GLY A 256 1.34 -17.74 12.57
N GLU A 257 0.33 -17.08 13.14
CA GLU A 257 -0.84 -16.65 12.40
C GLU A 257 -0.53 -15.48 11.45
N THR A 258 -1.31 -15.42 10.37
CA THR A 258 -1.20 -14.41 9.32
C THR A 258 -2.56 -13.79 9.06
N LEU A 259 -2.66 -12.46 9.11
CA LEU A 259 -3.80 -11.75 8.54
C LEU A 259 -3.52 -11.37 7.09
N GLN A 260 -4.59 -11.24 6.31
CA GLN A 260 -4.54 -10.73 4.95
C GLN A 260 -5.53 -9.58 4.78
N TRP A 261 -5.16 -8.62 3.95
CA TRP A 261 -5.98 -7.46 3.63
C TRP A 261 -5.70 -7.02 2.20
N THR A 262 -6.75 -6.86 1.39
CA THR A 262 -6.64 -6.60 -0.04
C THR A 262 -7.12 -5.21 -0.39
N VAL A 263 -6.34 -4.51 -1.18
CA VAL A 263 -6.69 -3.22 -1.80
C VAL A 263 -6.75 -3.39 -3.31
N ARG A 264 -7.84 -2.97 -3.92
CA ARG A 264 -8.01 -2.91 -5.37
C ARG A 264 -7.80 -1.48 -5.84
N TRP A 265 -6.95 -1.31 -6.84
CA TRP A 265 -6.59 -0.01 -7.38
C TRP A 265 -7.07 0.12 -8.81
N TYR A 266 -7.82 1.16 -9.06
CA TYR A 266 -8.34 1.49 -10.40
C TYR A 266 -7.75 2.83 -10.83
N LEU A 267 -7.15 2.88 -12.00
CA LEU A 267 -6.66 4.11 -12.60
C LEU A 267 -7.24 4.26 -14.00
N LYS A 268 -7.96 5.35 -14.23
CA LYS A 268 -8.61 5.61 -15.53
C LYS A 268 -8.57 7.09 -15.90
N PRO A 269 -8.60 7.39 -17.21
CA PRO A 269 -8.81 8.76 -17.66
C PRO A 269 -10.24 9.20 -17.40
N VAL A 270 -10.41 10.48 -17.06
CA VAL A 270 -11.69 11.13 -16.88
C VAL A 270 -11.66 12.51 -17.52
N ASP A 271 -12.82 13.02 -17.92
CA ASP A 271 -12.94 14.40 -18.34
C ASP A 271 -12.70 15.33 -17.15
N LYS A 272 -11.85 16.36 -17.32
CA LYS A 272 -11.51 17.34 -16.29
C LYS A 272 -12.69 18.21 -15.87
N THR A 273 -13.76 18.22 -16.68
CA THR A 273 -14.97 19.04 -16.42
C THR A 273 -16.06 18.29 -15.65
N LEU A 274 -15.82 17.01 -15.29
CA LEU A 274 -16.80 16.23 -14.53
C LEU A 274 -17.09 16.88 -13.18
N SER A 275 -18.38 16.97 -12.88
CA SER A 275 -18.87 17.40 -11.57
C SER A 275 -18.56 16.35 -10.49
N GLN A 276 -18.60 16.76 -9.22
CA GLN A 276 -18.47 15.87 -8.06
C GLN A 276 -19.47 14.70 -8.13
N LYS A 277 -20.70 14.97 -8.56
CA LYS A 277 -21.74 13.94 -8.73
C LYS A 277 -21.37 12.91 -9.79
N GLU A 278 -20.81 13.32 -10.91
CA GLU A 278 -20.38 12.43 -11.98
C GLU A 278 -19.18 11.60 -11.54
N LEU A 279 -18.19 12.21 -10.88
CA LEU A 279 -17.05 11.51 -10.30
C LEU A 279 -17.48 10.46 -9.26
N SER A 280 -18.40 10.82 -8.36
CA SER A 280 -18.91 9.86 -7.36
C SER A 280 -19.65 8.69 -8.00
N ASN A 281 -20.40 8.91 -9.09
CA ASN A 281 -21.06 7.85 -9.83
C ASN A 281 -20.06 6.92 -10.53
N LEU A 282 -18.90 7.41 -10.97
CA LEU A 282 -17.84 6.57 -11.52
C LEU A 282 -17.23 5.66 -10.44
N VAL A 283 -17.04 6.17 -9.24
CA VAL A 283 -16.52 5.38 -8.11
C VAL A 283 -17.52 4.29 -7.70
N LYS A 284 -18.82 4.57 -7.66
CA LYS A 284 -19.86 3.59 -7.28
C LYS A 284 -19.98 2.39 -8.24
N ARG A 285 -19.40 2.46 -9.44
CA ARG A 285 -19.47 1.39 -10.45
C ARG A 285 -18.36 0.34 -10.30
N HIS A 286 -17.46 0.56 -9.41
CA HIS A 286 -16.40 -0.36 -9.02
C HIS A 286 -16.63 -0.77 -7.55
#